data_39da49af14050ad0018486f2a2003043
#
_entry.id   39da49af14050ad0018486f2a2003043
#
_cell.length_a   1.000
_cell.length_b   1.000
_cell.length_c   1.000
_cell.angle_alpha   90.00
_cell.angle_beta   90.00
_cell.angle_gamma   90.00
#
_symmetry.space_group_name_H-M   'P 1'
#
loop_
_entity.id
_entity.type
_entity.pdbx_description
1 polymer ?
#
loop_
_entity_poly.entity_id
_entity_poly.type
_entity_poly.pdbx_seq_one_letter_code
_entity_poly.pdbx_strand_id
1 'polypeptide(L)'
;MFDAWVRPSDRTLTAFGYLRILAGFAAPLFLFLAGVSVALACAARLRATGDSAAASGAVQRRGWQIFLYAFLFRIQAYMLNPEAIPRQLLRVDILNIMGPSIVAAAWMWKWAKSDRGRFSIFALAALAISVSSAWVRQTPLLAWMPDAVLNYFRPLPGRDTFNFFPWAAFVFAGGAIGVLIERTRASADDRRLNALLAVSGVALAAAAYAASYLPSPIPGTRFWTTSPAFFLVRLGLLVAVTGLAYFYQAIPPLTPAGRTRPMQRFGRSSLFVYWIHVELVYGAASWPIHGRLSLGQTAAGFVLFTLAMFALVVAKDWGKERRKKRKSGVRGPESGV
;
A
#
# COMPACT_ATOMS: atom_id res chain seq x y z
N MET A 1 -5.80 -4.05 13.92
CA MET A 1 -6.71 -4.92 14.67
C MET A 1 -6.07 -5.46 15.94
N PHE A 2 -4.97 -6.24 15.90
CA PHE A 2 -4.34 -6.76 17.13
C PHE A 2 -3.95 -5.64 18.10
N ASP A 3 -3.31 -4.56 17.64
CA ASP A 3 -2.95 -3.42 18.50
C ASP A 3 -4.17 -2.71 19.12
N ALA A 4 -5.33 -2.77 18.46
CA ALA A 4 -6.54 -2.11 18.97
C ALA A 4 -7.31 -2.99 19.97
N TRP A 5 -7.39 -4.30 19.75
CA TRP A 5 -8.30 -5.17 20.47
C TRP A 5 -7.65 -5.99 21.58
N VAL A 6 -6.32 -6.31 21.46
CA VAL A 6 -5.61 -7.11 22.47
C VAL A 6 -5.44 -6.33 23.77
N ARG A 7 -5.79 -6.96 24.90
CA ARG A 7 -5.62 -6.42 26.24
C ARG A 7 -4.16 -6.16 26.57
N PRO A 8 -3.84 -5.17 27.42
CA PRO A 8 -2.46 -4.79 27.75
C PRO A 8 -1.60 -5.93 28.27
N SER A 9 -2.17 -6.83 29.11
CA SER A 9 -1.45 -7.98 29.67
C SER A 9 -0.91 -8.96 28.62
N ASP A 10 -1.61 -9.15 27.50
CA ASP A 10 -1.21 -10.08 26.45
C ASP A 10 -0.22 -9.47 25.45
N ARG A 11 -0.02 -8.13 25.48
CA ARG A 11 0.92 -7.44 24.60
C ARG A 11 2.38 -7.71 24.93
N THR A 12 2.66 -8.26 26.10
CA THR A 12 4.01 -8.70 26.53
C THR A 12 4.37 -10.08 25.97
N LEU A 13 3.41 -10.84 25.45
CA LEU A 13 3.65 -12.16 24.89
C LEU A 13 4.50 -12.08 23.62
N THR A 14 5.46 -13.00 23.49
CA THR A 14 6.33 -13.13 22.31
C THR A 14 5.53 -13.28 21.02
N ALA A 15 4.41 -14.05 21.06
CA ALA A 15 3.51 -14.23 19.93
C ALA A 15 2.89 -12.91 19.46
N PHE A 16 2.52 -12.00 20.36
CA PHE A 16 2.05 -10.66 20.00
C PHE A 16 3.16 -9.86 19.32
N GLY A 17 4.41 -9.97 19.76
CA GLY A 17 5.57 -9.36 19.12
C GLY A 17 5.70 -9.77 17.64
N TYR A 18 5.64 -11.07 17.34
CA TYR A 18 5.67 -11.58 15.96
C TYR A 18 4.49 -11.10 15.12
N LEU A 19 3.29 -11.12 15.67
CA LEU A 19 2.10 -10.60 14.96
C LEU A 19 2.22 -9.10 14.64
N ARG A 20 2.80 -8.31 15.54
CA ARG A 20 3.04 -6.88 15.31
C ARG A 20 4.07 -6.65 14.20
N ILE A 21 5.14 -7.44 14.16
CA ILE A 21 6.12 -7.39 13.06
C ILE A 21 5.42 -7.71 11.73
N LEU A 22 4.65 -8.79 11.67
CA LEU A 22 3.92 -9.20 10.47
C LEU A 22 2.90 -8.14 10.02
N ALA A 23 2.11 -7.61 10.95
CA ALA A 23 1.16 -6.53 10.68
C ALA A 23 1.84 -5.26 10.17
N GLY A 24 3.09 -5.02 10.59
CA GLY A 24 3.92 -3.92 10.11
C GLY A 24 4.26 -3.96 8.62
N PHE A 25 3.99 -5.07 7.92
CA PHE A 25 4.17 -5.18 6.47
C PHE A 25 2.97 -4.70 5.65
N ALA A 26 1.81 -4.54 6.25
CA ALA A 26 0.59 -4.16 5.53
C ALA A 26 0.73 -2.80 4.81
N ALA A 27 1.24 -1.80 5.49
CA ALA A 27 1.42 -0.47 4.92
C ALA A 27 2.51 -0.42 3.82
N PRO A 28 3.74 -0.95 4.04
CA PRO A 28 4.74 -1.07 2.98
C PRO A 28 4.24 -1.82 1.75
N LEU A 29 3.54 -2.94 1.94
CA LEU A 29 2.96 -3.72 0.85
C LEU A 29 1.95 -2.91 0.04
N PHE A 30 1.08 -2.17 0.72
CA PHE A 30 0.06 -1.36 0.05
C PHE A 30 0.69 -0.24 -0.79
N LEU A 31 1.69 0.45 -0.27
CA LEU A 31 2.44 1.48 -0.99
C LEU A 31 3.26 0.90 -2.16
N PHE A 32 3.93 -0.23 -1.92
CA PHE A 32 4.72 -0.91 -2.95
C PHE A 32 3.84 -1.35 -4.12
N LEU A 33 2.72 -2.01 -3.86
CA LEU A 33 1.77 -2.43 -4.89
C LEU A 33 1.12 -1.24 -5.63
N ALA A 34 0.92 -0.10 -4.95
CA ALA A 34 0.51 1.12 -5.61
C ALA A 34 1.54 1.57 -6.65
N GLY A 35 2.84 1.52 -6.31
CA GLY A 35 3.93 1.81 -7.25
C GLY A 35 4.00 0.85 -8.42
N VAL A 36 3.92 -0.47 -8.19
CA VAL A 36 3.80 -1.48 -9.25
C VAL A 36 2.64 -1.13 -10.18
N SER A 37 1.49 -0.79 -9.61
CA SER A 37 0.29 -0.44 -10.37
C SER A 37 0.47 0.83 -11.20
N VAL A 38 1.24 1.83 -10.74
CA VAL A 38 1.58 3.03 -11.53
C VAL A 38 2.31 2.65 -12.82
N ALA A 39 3.38 1.84 -12.71
CA ALA A 39 4.17 1.43 -13.88
C ALA A 39 3.32 0.66 -14.88
N LEU A 40 2.56 -0.35 -14.41
CA LEU A 40 1.69 -1.17 -15.25
C LEU A 40 0.57 -0.36 -15.91
N ALA A 41 -0.07 0.55 -15.16
CA ALA A 41 -1.17 1.38 -15.67
C ALA A 41 -0.70 2.40 -16.69
N CYS A 42 0.44 3.06 -16.45
CA CYS A 42 1.05 3.98 -17.41
C CYS A 42 1.42 3.25 -18.71
N ALA A 43 2.06 2.08 -18.62
CA ALA A 43 2.45 1.31 -19.79
C ALA A 43 1.23 0.79 -20.57
N ALA A 44 0.21 0.26 -19.89
CA ALA A 44 -1.02 -0.20 -20.52
C ALA A 44 -1.73 0.94 -21.26
N ARG A 45 -1.79 2.13 -20.68
CA ARG A 45 -2.40 3.31 -21.32
C ARG A 45 -1.56 3.82 -22.49
N LEU A 46 -0.23 3.82 -22.35
CA LEU A 46 0.66 4.20 -23.47
C LEU A 46 0.43 3.28 -24.69
N ARG A 47 0.28 1.97 -24.48
CA ARG A 47 -0.05 1.04 -25.58
C ARG A 47 -1.40 1.33 -26.23
N ALA A 48 -2.38 1.79 -25.44
CA ALA A 48 -3.72 2.06 -25.93
C ALA A 48 -3.85 3.42 -26.63
N THR A 49 -3.07 4.44 -26.24
CA THR A 49 -3.22 5.82 -26.73
C THR A 49 -2.04 6.31 -27.57
N GLY A 50 -0.87 5.65 -27.51
CA GLY A 50 0.37 6.13 -28.11
C GLY A 50 0.97 7.37 -27.42
N ASP A 51 0.24 7.99 -26.46
CA ASP A 51 0.62 9.24 -25.81
C ASP A 51 1.04 9.03 -24.34
N SER A 52 2.30 9.31 -24.05
CA SER A 52 2.87 9.21 -22.71
C SER A 52 2.34 10.29 -21.75
N ALA A 53 1.93 11.46 -22.26
CA ALA A 53 1.37 12.53 -21.45
C ALA A 53 -0.05 12.17 -21.00
N ALA A 54 -0.89 11.68 -21.92
CA ALA A 54 -2.22 11.19 -21.61
C ALA A 54 -2.18 10.00 -20.64
N ALA A 55 -1.24 9.05 -20.83
CA ALA A 55 -1.05 7.90 -19.96
C ALA A 55 -0.70 8.31 -18.53
N SER A 56 0.31 9.15 -18.37
CA SER A 56 0.75 9.71 -17.08
C SER A 56 -0.35 10.56 -16.43
N GLY A 57 -0.96 11.48 -17.16
CA GLY A 57 -2.01 12.37 -16.66
C GLY A 57 -3.23 11.63 -16.11
N ALA A 58 -3.60 10.49 -16.71
CA ALA A 58 -4.69 9.67 -16.19
C ALA A 58 -4.33 8.98 -14.85
N VAL A 59 -3.09 8.56 -14.67
CA VAL A 59 -2.62 7.99 -13.40
C VAL A 59 -2.45 9.07 -12.34
N GLN A 60 -1.96 10.27 -12.71
CA GLN A 60 -1.90 11.43 -11.81
C GLN A 60 -3.28 11.81 -11.29
N ARG A 61 -4.30 11.88 -12.16
CA ARG A 61 -5.70 12.14 -11.72
C ARG A 61 -6.15 11.13 -10.68
N ARG A 62 -5.78 9.85 -10.85
CA ARG A 62 -6.09 8.82 -9.85
C ARG A 62 -5.35 9.06 -8.54
N GLY A 63 -4.10 9.50 -8.58
CA GLY A 63 -3.32 9.88 -7.39
C GLY A 63 -4.00 11.03 -6.62
N TRP A 64 -4.41 12.08 -7.31
CA TRP A 64 -5.15 13.19 -6.69
C TRP A 64 -6.51 12.78 -6.11
N GLN A 65 -7.22 11.87 -6.77
CA GLN A 65 -8.47 11.29 -6.21
C GLN A 65 -8.20 10.54 -4.90
N ILE A 66 -7.13 9.75 -4.83
CA ILE A 66 -6.75 9.03 -3.61
C ILE A 66 -6.38 10.01 -2.50
N PHE A 67 -5.66 11.08 -2.82
CA PHE A 67 -5.33 12.14 -1.88
C PHE A 67 -6.59 12.84 -1.33
N LEU A 68 -7.55 13.14 -2.19
CA LEU A 68 -8.85 13.68 -1.78
C LEU A 68 -9.61 12.70 -0.88
N TYR A 69 -9.62 11.41 -1.22
CA TYR A 69 -10.27 10.39 -0.39
C TYR A 69 -9.67 10.28 1.01
N ALA A 70 -8.38 10.59 1.19
CA ALA A 70 -7.77 10.64 2.52
C ALA A 70 -8.46 11.67 3.43
N PHE A 71 -8.79 12.84 2.90
CA PHE A 71 -9.51 13.88 3.66
C PHE A 71 -10.98 13.52 3.88
N LEU A 72 -11.66 12.97 2.86
CA LEU A 72 -13.04 12.51 3.02
C LEU A 72 -13.14 11.42 4.09
N PHE A 73 -12.19 10.50 4.11
CA PHE A 73 -12.08 9.49 5.16
C PHE A 73 -11.90 10.12 6.55
N ARG A 74 -11.07 11.16 6.66
CA ARG A 74 -10.86 11.86 7.93
C ARG A 74 -12.09 12.62 8.41
N ILE A 75 -12.80 13.26 7.49
CA ILE A 75 -14.08 13.94 7.81
C ILE A 75 -15.09 12.91 8.31
N GLN A 76 -15.23 11.78 7.63
CA GLN A 76 -16.13 10.70 8.07
C GLN A 76 -15.73 10.16 9.45
N ALA A 77 -14.45 9.84 9.67
CA ALA A 77 -13.97 9.35 10.96
C ALA A 77 -14.20 10.38 12.10
N TYR A 78 -14.04 11.67 11.81
CA TYR A 78 -14.34 12.76 12.74
C TYR A 78 -15.83 12.81 13.07
N MET A 79 -16.71 12.71 12.08
CA MET A 79 -18.17 12.75 12.29
C MET A 79 -18.70 11.54 13.05
N LEU A 80 -18.06 10.37 12.92
CA LEU A 80 -18.47 9.13 13.57
C LEU A 80 -17.87 8.94 14.98
N ASN A 81 -16.92 9.77 15.37
CA ASN A 81 -16.28 9.68 16.67
C ASN A 81 -16.66 10.88 17.57
N PRO A 82 -17.48 10.67 18.60
CA PRO A 82 -17.94 11.77 19.48
C PRO A 82 -16.82 12.41 20.31
N GLU A 83 -15.68 11.73 20.49
CA GLU A 83 -14.50 12.28 21.20
C GLU A 83 -13.44 12.87 20.24
N ALA A 84 -13.77 13.02 18.96
CA ALA A 84 -12.83 13.53 17.99
C ALA A 84 -12.54 15.01 18.21
N ILE A 85 -11.26 15.37 18.13
CA ILE A 85 -10.82 16.77 18.19
C ILE A 85 -10.47 17.27 16.77
N PRO A 86 -10.68 18.56 16.44
CA PRO A 86 -10.46 19.11 15.10
C PRO A 86 -9.06 18.86 14.53
N ARG A 87 -8.03 18.76 15.38
CA ARG A 87 -6.65 18.45 14.95
C ARG A 87 -6.53 17.08 14.27
N GLN A 88 -7.45 16.15 14.51
CA GLN A 88 -7.45 14.82 13.87
C GLN A 88 -7.81 14.88 12.38
N LEU A 89 -8.49 15.92 11.91
CA LEU A 89 -8.79 16.15 10.50
C LEU A 89 -7.52 16.32 9.65
N LEU A 90 -6.45 16.88 10.23
CA LEU A 90 -5.17 17.11 9.59
C LEU A 90 -4.14 16.01 9.88
N ARG A 91 -4.57 14.88 10.45
CA ARG A 91 -3.69 13.73 10.68
C ARG A 91 -3.32 13.09 9.34
N VAL A 92 -2.03 12.88 9.11
CA VAL A 92 -1.51 12.28 7.89
C VAL A 92 -1.65 10.77 7.96
N ASP A 93 -2.38 10.21 7.00
CA ASP A 93 -2.59 8.78 6.80
C ASP A 93 -1.77 8.23 5.65
N ILE A 94 -1.81 6.91 5.49
CA ILE A 94 -1.17 6.23 4.38
C ILE A 94 -1.68 6.73 3.01
N LEU A 95 -2.98 7.05 2.88
CA LEU A 95 -3.56 7.60 1.64
C LEU A 95 -3.04 9.00 1.33
N ASN A 96 -2.77 9.82 2.38
CA ASN A 96 -2.16 11.13 2.21
C ASN A 96 -0.74 11.06 1.66
N ILE A 97 0.00 9.99 1.95
CA ILE A 97 1.34 9.75 1.38
C ILE A 97 1.24 9.10 0.01
N MET A 98 0.34 8.12 -0.15
CA MET A 98 0.19 7.35 -1.38
C MET A 98 -0.26 8.21 -2.56
N GLY A 99 -1.24 9.10 -2.36
CA GLY A 99 -1.76 9.96 -3.42
C GLY A 99 -0.68 10.80 -4.11
N PRO A 100 0.02 11.70 -3.39
CA PRO A 100 1.13 12.49 -3.93
C PRO A 100 2.27 11.63 -4.49
N SER A 101 2.58 10.49 -3.85
CA SER A 101 3.61 9.57 -4.36
C SER A 101 3.24 8.96 -5.70
N ILE A 102 1.96 8.60 -5.93
CA ILE A 102 1.47 8.14 -7.23
C ILE A 102 1.58 9.25 -8.28
N VAL A 103 1.22 10.49 -7.92
CA VAL A 103 1.33 11.65 -8.82
C VAL A 103 2.77 11.87 -9.25
N ALA A 104 3.70 11.90 -8.28
CA ALA A 104 5.12 12.07 -8.54
C ALA A 104 5.70 10.90 -9.37
N ALA A 105 5.36 9.66 -9.02
CA ALA A 105 5.80 8.48 -9.76
C ALA A 105 5.29 8.48 -11.20
N ALA A 106 4.03 8.81 -11.45
CA ALA A 106 3.47 8.90 -12.80
C ALA A 106 4.12 10.04 -13.61
N TRP A 107 4.43 11.15 -12.97
CA TRP A 107 5.16 12.26 -13.57
C TRP A 107 6.59 11.84 -13.95
N MET A 108 7.34 11.22 -13.05
CA MET A 108 8.69 10.71 -13.29
C MET A 108 8.70 9.64 -14.39
N TRP A 109 7.68 8.77 -14.45
CA TRP A 109 7.52 7.75 -15.49
C TRP A 109 7.45 8.37 -16.90
N LYS A 110 6.75 9.51 -17.03
CA LYS A 110 6.64 10.24 -18.30
C LYS A 110 8.00 10.79 -18.78
N TRP A 111 8.82 11.28 -17.84
CA TRP A 111 10.11 11.89 -18.17
C TRP A 111 11.12 10.90 -18.72
N ALA A 112 11.13 9.67 -18.21
CA ALA A 112 12.01 8.63 -18.69
C ALA A 112 11.40 7.95 -19.93
N LYS A 113 12.11 8.02 -21.06
CA LYS A 113 11.63 7.48 -22.36
C LYS A 113 11.89 5.99 -22.55
N SER A 114 12.83 5.41 -21.79
CA SER A 114 13.21 3.99 -21.87
C SER A 114 12.88 3.25 -20.59
N ASP A 115 12.69 1.94 -20.66
CA ASP A 115 12.44 1.12 -19.47
C ASP A 115 13.62 1.12 -18.50
N ARG A 116 14.85 1.14 -19.02
CA ARG A 116 16.05 1.32 -18.18
C ARG A 116 16.02 2.65 -17.45
N GLY A 117 15.69 3.74 -18.14
CA GLY A 117 15.57 5.07 -17.54
C GLY A 117 14.44 5.13 -16.49
N ARG A 118 13.27 4.52 -16.77
CA ARG A 118 12.15 4.42 -15.81
C ARG A 118 12.53 3.63 -14.56
N PHE A 119 13.19 2.50 -14.75
CA PHE A 119 13.69 1.70 -13.63
C PHE A 119 14.68 2.51 -12.79
N SER A 120 15.69 3.13 -13.42
CA SER A 120 16.74 3.89 -12.73
C SER A 120 16.17 5.08 -11.96
N ILE A 121 15.28 5.86 -12.55
CA ILE A 121 14.70 7.05 -11.87
C ILE A 121 13.87 6.62 -10.65
N PHE A 122 13.13 5.53 -10.73
CA PHE A 122 12.37 4.99 -9.62
C PHE A 122 13.27 4.41 -8.53
N ALA A 123 14.28 3.63 -8.91
CA ALA A 123 15.24 3.05 -7.96
C ALA A 123 16.03 4.14 -7.22
N LEU A 124 16.50 5.17 -7.95
CA LEU A 124 17.20 6.32 -7.36
C LEU A 124 16.30 7.13 -6.43
N ALA A 125 15.04 7.37 -6.80
CA ALA A 125 14.08 8.05 -5.94
C ALA A 125 13.81 7.26 -4.64
N ALA A 126 13.61 5.94 -4.75
CA ALA A 126 13.43 5.07 -3.59
C ALA A 126 14.65 5.10 -2.66
N LEU A 127 15.85 5.02 -3.22
CA LEU A 127 17.11 5.09 -2.47
C LEU A 127 17.27 6.45 -1.80
N ALA A 128 17.10 7.54 -2.55
CA ALA A 128 17.23 8.90 -2.04
C ALA A 128 16.29 9.18 -0.88
N ILE A 129 15.00 8.80 -0.99
CA ILE A 129 14.01 8.97 0.08
C ILE A 129 14.36 8.11 1.30
N SER A 130 14.80 6.87 1.08
CA SER A 130 15.18 5.97 2.17
C SER A 130 16.39 6.49 2.95
N VAL A 131 17.45 6.89 2.25
CA VAL A 131 18.71 7.36 2.85
C VAL A 131 18.54 8.72 3.54
N SER A 132 17.80 9.66 2.92
CA SER A 132 17.55 10.99 3.48
C SER A 132 16.61 11.00 4.67
N SER A 133 15.94 9.89 4.99
CA SER A 133 14.91 9.83 6.03
C SER A 133 15.40 10.29 7.41
N ALA A 134 16.60 9.87 7.83
CA ALA A 134 17.17 10.27 9.13
C ALA A 134 17.46 11.77 9.17
N TRP A 135 18.06 12.30 8.08
CA TRP A 135 18.38 13.71 7.96
C TRP A 135 17.13 14.59 7.94
N VAL A 136 16.13 14.26 7.13
CA VAL A 136 14.85 15.01 7.05
C VAL A 136 14.16 15.11 8.41
N ARG A 137 14.23 14.07 9.23
CA ARG A 137 13.62 14.09 10.56
C ARG A 137 14.33 14.99 11.56
N GLN A 138 15.62 15.25 11.36
CA GLN A 138 16.47 16.01 12.32
C GLN A 138 16.76 17.43 11.87
N THR A 139 16.64 17.73 10.57
CA THR A 139 17.00 19.03 10.03
C THR A 139 16.15 20.18 10.59
N PRO A 140 16.76 21.29 11.02
CA PRO A 140 16.03 22.49 11.41
C PRO A 140 15.46 23.25 10.19
N LEU A 141 15.92 22.94 8.97
CA LEU A 141 15.50 23.64 7.75
C LEU A 141 13.99 23.59 7.49
N LEU A 142 13.28 22.63 8.07
CA LEU A 142 11.83 22.48 7.93
C LEU A 142 11.04 23.14 9.08
N ALA A 143 11.72 23.74 10.07
CA ALA A 143 11.08 24.26 11.28
C ALA A 143 10.14 25.44 11.04
N TRP A 144 10.30 26.16 9.93
CA TRP A 144 9.45 27.27 9.52
C TRP A 144 8.09 26.83 8.94
N MET A 145 7.95 25.55 8.61
CA MET A 145 6.69 25.02 8.03
C MET A 145 5.60 24.93 9.10
N PRO A 146 4.34 25.24 8.73
CA PRO A 146 3.19 24.96 9.61
C PRO A 146 3.13 23.47 9.95
N ASP A 147 2.71 23.15 11.17
CA ASP A 147 2.60 21.77 11.69
C ASP A 147 1.86 20.81 10.75
N ALA A 148 0.79 21.30 10.10
CA ALA A 148 0.02 20.50 9.16
C ALA A 148 0.84 20.00 7.96
N VAL A 149 1.78 20.83 7.48
CA VAL A 149 2.69 20.50 6.37
C VAL A 149 3.89 19.72 6.88
N LEU A 150 4.49 20.18 7.99
CA LEU A 150 5.64 19.54 8.61
C LEU A 150 5.39 18.07 8.95
N ASN A 151 4.15 17.73 9.32
CA ASN A 151 3.73 16.37 9.64
C ASN A 151 3.80 15.40 8.44
N TYR A 152 3.83 15.89 7.20
CA TYR A 152 4.10 15.05 6.03
C TYR A 152 5.57 14.62 5.93
N PHE A 153 6.49 15.37 6.48
CA PHE A 153 7.93 15.13 6.37
C PHE A 153 8.51 14.43 7.59
N ARG A 154 8.09 14.83 8.80
CA ARG A 154 8.59 14.25 10.05
C ARG A 154 7.46 14.07 11.08
N PRO A 155 7.57 13.07 11.98
CA PRO A 155 6.58 12.88 13.05
C PRO A 155 6.64 14.06 14.01
N LEU A 156 5.48 14.56 14.43
CA LEU A 156 5.34 15.56 15.46
C LEU A 156 5.02 14.89 16.81
N PRO A 157 5.45 15.47 17.95
CA PRO A 157 5.15 14.95 19.28
C PRO A 157 3.65 14.71 19.48
N GLY A 158 3.29 13.53 20.04
CA GLY A 158 1.90 13.15 20.27
C GLY A 158 1.06 12.85 19.03
N ARG A 159 1.69 12.71 17.85
CA ARG A 159 1.01 12.36 16.62
C ARG A 159 1.65 11.11 16.00
N ASP A 160 0.99 9.96 16.12
CA ASP A 160 1.34 8.76 15.38
C ASP A 160 0.82 8.88 13.95
N THR A 161 1.71 9.20 13.01
CA THR A 161 1.34 9.50 11.63
C THR A 161 2.29 8.83 10.67
N PHE A 162 1.80 8.60 9.45
CA PHE A 162 2.65 8.30 8.32
C PHE A 162 3.35 9.56 7.85
N ASN A 163 4.62 9.45 7.45
CA ASN A 163 5.38 10.56 6.90
C ASN A 163 5.90 10.18 5.52
N PHE A 164 6.17 11.16 4.67
CA PHE A 164 6.69 10.90 3.34
C PHE A 164 8.02 10.11 3.40
N PHE A 165 8.87 10.42 4.37
CA PHE A 165 10.14 9.74 4.63
C PHE A 165 10.04 8.73 5.78
N PRO A 166 10.28 7.42 5.58
CA PRO A 166 10.68 6.74 4.35
C PRO A 166 9.52 6.12 3.53
N TRP A 167 8.25 6.35 3.89
CA TRP A 167 7.13 5.56 3.36
C TRP A 167 6.94 5.68 1.86
N ALA A 168 7.14 6.87 1.27
CA ALA A 168 7.04 7.06 -0.17
C ALA A 168 8.06 6.23 -0.97
N ALA A 169 9.21 5.88 -0.36
CA ALA A 169 10.22 5.04 -1.01
C ALA A 169 9.65 3.70 -1.49
N PHE A 170 8.66 3.12 -0.77
CA PHE A 170 8.01 1.89 -1.20
C PHE A 170 7.20 2.06 -2.50
N VAL A 171 6.59 3.22 -2.74
CA VAL A 171 5.90 3.49 -4.01
C VAL A 171 6.89 3.53 -5.17
N PHE A 172 8.01 4.22 -5.00
CA PHE A 172 9.03 4.30 -6.06
C PHE A 172 9.73 2.95 -6.28
N ALA A 173 10.05 2.22 -5.22
CA ALA A 173 10.60 0.86 -5.33
C ALA A 173 9.61 -0.08 -6.05
N GLY A 174 8.33 -0.02 -5.72
CA GLY A 174 7.28 -0.74 -6.43
C GLY A 174 7.19 -0.34 -7.90
N GLY A 175 7.35 0.96 -8.22
CA GLY A 175 7.41 1.45 -9.59
C GLY A 175 8.55 0.83 -10.39
N ALA A 176 9.75 0.73 -9.80
CA ALA A 176 10.91 0.07 -10.42
C ALA A 176 10.62 -1.41 -10.74
N ILE A 177 10.08 -2.16 -9.77
CA ILE A 177 9.70 -3.57 -9.98
C ILE A 177 8.58 -3.69 -11.01
N GLY A 178 7.60 -2.78 -11.01
CA GLY A 178 6.52 -2.75 -11.99
C GLY A 178 7.02 -2.56 -13.42
N VAL A 179 8.09 -1.76 -13.63
CA VAL A 179 8.74 -1.60 -14.94
C VAL A 179 9.37 -2.92 -15.40
N LEU A 180 10.03 -3.66 -14.50
CA LEU A 180 10.61 -4.96 -14.84
C LEU A 180 9.54 -5.99 -15.22
N ILE A 181 8.47 -6.07 -14.45
CA ILE A 181 7.33 -6.97 -14.72
C ILE A 181 6.68 -6.63 -16.07
N GLU A 182 6.49 -5.36 -16.35
CA GLU A 182 5.88 -4.93 -17.62
C GLU A 182 6.75 -5.27 -18.82
N ARG A 183 8.06 -5.14 -18.69
CA ARG A 183 9.02 -5.43 -19.76
C ARG A 183 9.01 -6.90 -20.18
N THR A 184 8.83 -7.83 -19.24
CA THR A 184 8.83 -9.29 -19.52
C THR A 184 7.43 -9.85 -19.75
N ARG A 185 6.41 -9.00 -19.67
CA ARG A 185 5.02 -9.42 -19.79
C ARG A 185 4.77 -10.20 -21.08
N ALA A 186 4.18 -11.37 -20.94
CA ALA A 186 3.87 -12.29 -22.04
C ALA A 186 5.09 -12.78 -22.84
N SER A 187 6.30 -12.67 -22.30
CA SER A 187 7.52 -13.24 -22.88
C SER A 187 7.93 -14.53 -22.16
N ALA A 188 8.80 -15.32 -22.80
CA ALA A 188 9.40 -16.50 -22.16
C ALA A 188 10.23 -16.16 -20.92
N ASP A 189 10.68 -14.91 -20.80
CA ASP A 189 11.48 -14.42 -19.67
C ASP A 189 10.67 -14.12 -18.41
N ASP A 190 9.33 -14.14 -18.49
CA ASP A 190 8.46 -13.80 -17.36
C ASP A 190 8.69 -14.72 -16.14
N ARG A 191 8.77 -16.04 -16.40
CA ARG A 191 9.09 -17.03 -15.35
C ARG A 191 10.47 -16.78 -14.73
N ARG A 192 11.47 -16.51 -15.57
CA ARG A 192 12.86 -16.24 -15.14
C ARG A 192 12.94 -14.97 -14.31
N LEU A 193 12.30 -13.89 -14.74
CA LEU A 193 12.24 -12.66 -13.96
C LEU A 193 11.64 -12.91 -12.58
N ASN A 194 10.48 -13.58 -12.51
CA ASN A 194 9.80 -13.79 -11.24
C ASN A 194 10.59 -14.71 -10.29
N ALA A 195 11.33 -15.70 -10.82
CA ALA A 195 12.28 -16.50 -10.04
C ALA A 195 13.44 -15.63 -9.50
N LEU A 196 14.00 -14.76 -10.36
CA LEU A 196 15.05 -13.83 -9.94
C LEU A 196 14.56 -12.84 -8.89
N LEU A 197 13.34 -12.30 -9.02
CA LEU A 197 12.73 -11.44 -7.99
C LEU A 197 12.57 -12.18 -6.66
N ALA A 198 12.12 -13.45 -6.69
CA ALA A 198 12.00 -14.24 -5.47
C ALA A 198 13.36 -14.44 -4.77
N VAL A 199 14.37 -14.87 -5.51
CA VAL A 199 15.72 -15.13 -4.94
C VAL A 199 16.42 -13.83 -4.54
N SER A 200 16.46 -12.83 -5.43
CA SER A 200 17.12 -11.56 -5.13
C SER A 200 16.43 -10.79 -4.00
N GLY A 201 15.11 -10.91 -3.88
CA GLY A 201 14.37 -10.33 -2.77
C GLY A 201 14.76 -10.93 -1.42
N VAL A 202 14.88 -12.27 -1.34
CA VAL A 202 15.37 -12.95 -0.12
C VAL A 202 16.82 -12.56 0.17
N ALA A 203 17.69 -12.56 -0.87
CA ALA A 203 19.09 -12.18 -0.72
C ALA A 203 19.23 -10.73 -0.21
N LEU A 204 18.44 -9.79 -0.76
CA LEU A 204 18.41 -8.40 -0.33
C LEU A 204 17.97 -8.27 1.15
N ALA A 205 16.91 -8.99 1.53
CA ALA A 205 16.43 -8.97 2.90
C ALA A 205 17.48 -9.52 3.88
N ALA A 206 18.13 -10.63 3.53
CA ALA A 206 19.17 -11.25 4.34
C ALA A 206 20.41 -10.34 4.46
N ALA A 207 20.89 -9.77 3.35
CA ALA A 207 22.03 -8.86 3.35
C ALA A 207 21.75 -7.59 4.16
N ALA A 208 20.55 -7.00 3.99
CA ALA A 208 20.16 -5.82 4.75
C ALA A 208 19.99 -6.12 6.26
N TYR A 209 19.50 -7.31 6.60
CA TYR A 209 19.42 -7.76 7.98
C TYR A 209 20.81 -7.95 8.58
N ALA A 210 21.72 -8.62 7.86
CA ALA A 210 23.12 -8.74 8.29
C ALA A 210 23.79 -7.37 8.45
N ALA A 211 23.58 -6.44 7.51
CA ALA A 211 24.09 -5.07 7.59
C ALA A 211 23.53 -4.29 8.79
N SER A 212 22.37 -4.66 9.32
CA SER A 212 21.78 -3.99 10.48
C SER A 212 22.54 -4.19 11.80
N TYR A 213 23.42 -5.17 11.85
CA TYR A 213 24.33 -5.39 12.99
C TYR A 213 25.58 -4.51 12.92
N LEU A 214 25.84 -3.87 11.78
CA LEU A 214 26.96 -2.93 11.63
C LEU A 214 26.56 -1.52 12.11
N PRO A 215 27.52 -0.72 12.59
CA PRO A 215 27.26 0.67 12.92
C PRO A 215 26.67 1.41 11.72
N SER A 216 25.59 2.18 11.95
CA SER A 216 24.99 2.94 10.86
C SER A 216 25.91 4.07 10.41
N PRO A 217 26.22 4.17 9.10
CA PRO A 217 27.01 5.28 8.57
C PRO A 217 26.25 6.61 8.60
N ILE A 218 24.94 6.59 8.84
CA ILE A 218 24.09 7.78 8.87
C ILE A 218 23.76 8.12 10.33
N PRO A 219 24.23 9.26 10.85
CA PRO A 219 23.97 9.68 12.23
C PRO A 219 22.47 9.80 12.52
N GLY A 220 22.05 9.46 13.73
CA GLY A 220 20.66 9.59 14.19
C GLY A 220 19.67 8.62 13.60
N THR A 221 20.13 7.57 12.89
CA THR A 221 19.24 6.51 12.40
C THR A 221 18.74 5.64 13.56
N ARG A 222 17.44 5.29 13.50
CA ARG A 222 16.82 4.30 14.36
C ARG A 222 16.37 3.13 13.51
N PHE A 223 16.79 1.91 13.84
CA PHE A 223 16.54 0.72 13.01
C PHE A 223 15.08 0.62 12.57
N TRP A 224 14.14 0.67 13.49
CA TRP A 224 12.71 0.46 13.21
C TRP A 224 12.00 1.59 12.44
N THR A 225 12.62 2.75 12.28
CA THR A 225 11.92 3.93 11.75
C THR A 225 12.61 4.65 10.61
N THR A 226 13.94 4.82 10.68
CA THR A 226 14.69 5.65 9.72
C THR A 226 15.88 4.95 9.09
N SER A 227 16.20 3.72 9.53
CA SER A 227 17.32 2.98 9.00
C SER A 227 17.04 2.52 7.55
N PRO A 228 17.94 2.82 6.60
CA PRO A 228 17.88 2.24 5.26
C PRO A 228 17.93 0.70 5.27
N ALA A 229 18.65 0.10 6.21
CA ALA A 229 18.68 -1.36 6.35
C ALA A 229 17.29 -1.94 6.62
N PHE A 230 16.51 -1.34 7.53
CA PHE A 230 15.15 -1.78 7.79
C PHE A 230 14.20 -1.58 6.60
N PHE A 231 14.37 -0.48 5.85
CA PHE A 231 13.67 -0.30 4.59
C PHE A 231 14.00 -1.41 3.59
N LEU A 232 15.29 -1.75 3.43
CA LEU A 232 15.75 -2.78 2.50
C LEU A 232 15.32 -4.19 2.91
N VAL A 233 15.29 -4.52 4.22
CA VAL A 233 14.72 -5.78 4.71
C VAL A 233 13.26 -5.92 4.25
N ARG A 234 12.45 -4.91 4.49
CA ARG A 234 11.04 -4.91 4.07
C ARG A 234 10.91 -4.97 2.56
N LEU A 235 11.67 -4.15 1.84
CA LEU A 235 11.66 -4.15 0.38
C LEU A 235 12.03 -5.52 -0.18
N GLY A 236 13.08 -6.15 0.33
CA GLY A 236 13.51 -7.48 -0.10
C GLY A 236 12.39 -8.51 0.05
N LEU A 237 11.71 -8.52 1.20
CA LEU A 237 10.58 -9.42 1.43
C LEU A 237 9.39 -9.12 0.48
N LEU A 238 9.09 -7.85 0.21
CA LEU A 238 8.04 -7.48 -0.75
C LEU A 238 8.37 -7.91 -2.17
N VAL A 239 9.62 -7.75 -2.60
CA VAL A 239 10.10 -8.20 -3.91
C VAL A 239 10.02 -9.73 -4.01
N ALA A 240 10.47 -10.45 -2.96
CA ALA A 240 10.38 -11.91 -2.91
C ALA A 240 8.94 -12.40 -3.01
N VAL A 241 8.02 -11.82 -2.22
CA VAL A 241 6.59 -12.17 -2.25
C VAL A 241 5.98 -11.87 -3.62
N THR A 242 6.41 -10.80 -4.29
CA THR A 242 5.93 -10.48 -5.64
C THR A 242 6.35 -11.54 -6.66
N GLY A 243 7.62 -11.99 -6.63
CA GLY A 243 8.08 -13.09 -7.46
C GLY A 243 7.36 -14.41 -7.14
N LEU A 244 7.16 -14.73 -5.86
CA LEU A 244 6.43 -15.93 -5.45
C LEU A 244 4.95 -15.90 -5.85
N ALA A 245 4.32 -14.72 -5.86
CA ALA A 245 2.92 -14.57 -6.27
C ALA A 245 2.68 -14.99 -7.73
N TYR A 246 3.68 -14.87 -8.60
CA TYR A 246 3.63 -15.39 -9.96
C TYR A 246 3.45 -16.91 -9.97
N PHE A 247 4.24 -17.64 -9.19
CA PHE A 247 4.15 -19.10 -9.11
C PHE A 247 2.86 -19.58 -8.44
N TYR A 248 2.32 -18.81 -7.49
CA TYR A 248 1.00 -19.09 -6.92
C TYR A 248 -0.10 -19.10 -7.98
N GLN A 249 0.01 -18.31 -9.05
CA GLN A 249 -0.98 -18.30 -10.14
C GLN A 249 -0.97 -19.60 -10.96
N ALA A 250 0.16 -20.31 -11.01
CA ALA A 250 0.29 -21.59 -11.69
C ALA A 250 -0.39 -22.75 -10.95
N ILE A 251 -0.67 -22.60 -9.65
CA ILE A 251 -1.39 -23.58 -8.85
C ILE A 251 -2.86 -23.58 -9.28
N PRO A 252 -3.44 -24.76 -9.64
CA PRO A 252 -4.86 -24.83 -10.01
C PRO A 252 -5.77 -24.21 -8.93
N PRO A 253 -6.76 -23.39 -9.31
CA PRO A 253 -7.67 -22.80 -8.33
C PRO A 253 -8.58 -23.86 -7.71
N LEU A 254 -8.73 -23.85 -6.38
CA LEU A 254 -9.75 -24.64 -5.67
C LEU A 254 -11.19 -24.17 -5.95
N THR A 255 -11.35 -23.04 -6.68
CA THR A 255 -12.64 -22.48 -7.06
C THR A 255 -13.09 -23.00 -8.43
N PRO A 256 -14.38 -23.24 -8.66
CA PRO A 256 -14.92 -23.66 -9.95
C PRO A 256 -14.45 -22.76 -11.09
N ALA A 257 -14.29 -23.36 -12.29
CA ALA A 257 -13.90 -22.65 -13.50
C ALA A 257 -14.76 -21.39 -13.74
N GLY A 258 -14.13 -20.29 -14.08
CA GLY A 258 -14.81 -18.99 -14.32
C GLY A 258 -15.02 -18.11 -13.08
N ARG A 259 -14.73 -18.55 -11.87
CA ARG A 259 -14.77 -17.70 -10.66
C ARG A 259 -13.41 -17.09 -10.36
N THR A 260 -13.38 -15.79 -10.08
CA THR A 260 -12.18 -15.09 -9.64
C THR A 260 -11.73 -15.60 -8.26
N ARG A 261 -10.41 -15.84 -8.11
CA ARG A 261 -9.81 -16.26 -6.83
C ARG A 261 -10.11 -15.26 -5.71
N PRO A 262 -10.30 -15.69 -4.46
CA PRO A 262 -10.58 -14.79 -3.32
C PRO A 262 -9.56 -13.65 -3.20
N MET A 263 -8.26 -13.92 -3.32
CA MET A 263 -7.21 -12.90 -3.28
C MET A 263 -7.33 -11.85 -4.39
N GLN A 264 -7.72 -12.25 -5.61
CA GLN A 264 -7.94 -11.31 -6.71
C GLN A 264 -9.15 -10.39 -6.44
N ARG A 265 -10.20 -10.90 -5.81
CA ARG A 265 -11.36 -10.08 -5.40
C ARG A 265 -10.99 -9.05 -4.35
N PHE A 266 -10.22 -9.44 -3.33
CA PHE A 266 -9.69 -8.51 -2.35
C PHE A 266 -8.81 -7.43 -3.00
N GLY A 267 -7.89 -7.82 -3.87
CA GLY A 267 -6.99 -6.89 -4.57
C GLY A 267 -7.75 -5.85 -5.40
N ARG A 268 -8.76 -6.28 -6.18
CA ARG A 268 -9.61 -5.36 -6.97
C ARG A 268 -10.47 -4.43 -6.11
N SER A 269 -10.67 -4.74 -4.86
CA SER A 269 -11.48 -3.99 -3.90
C SER A 269 -10.67 -3.38 -2.77
N SER A 270 -9.34 -3.31 -2.91
CA SER A 270 -8.40 -2.96 -1.84
C SER A 270 -8.73 -1.64 -1.13
N LEU A 271 -9.07 -0.59 -1.86
CA LEU A 271 -9.45 0.71 -1.27
C LEU A 271 -10.77 0.63 -0.49
N PHE A 272 -11.75 -0.13 -1.00
CA PHE A 272 -13.01 -0.38 -0.29
C PHE A 272 -12.78 -1.16 1.00
N VAL A 273 -11.99 -2.23 0.92
CA VAL A 273 -11.63 -3.05 2.09
C VAL A 273 -10.85 -2.21 3.10
N TYR A 274 -9.87 -1.40 2.64
CA TYR A 274 -9.13 -0.50 3.50
C TYR A 274 -10.06 0.46 4.25
N TRP A 275 -10.97 1.12 3.54
CA TRP A 275 -11.89 2.09 4.14
C TRP A 275 -12.77 1.45 5.22
N ILE A 276 -13.48 0.39 4.85
CA ILE A 276 -14.41 -0.28 5.77
C ILE A 276 -13.69 -0.93 6.95
N HIS A 277 -12.52 -1.57 6.71
CA HIS A 277 -11.81 -2.24 7.79
C HIS A 277 -11.26 -1.25 8.82
N VAL A 278 -10.78 -0.08 8.41
CA VAL A 278 -10.28 0.92 9.36
C VAL A 278 -11.41 1.45 10.23
N GLU A 279 -12.56 1.75 9.63
CA GLU A 279 -13.75 2.18 10.38
C GLU A 279 -14.26 1.13 11.37
N LEU A 280 -14.33 -0.13 10.93
CA LEU A 280 -14.82 -1.21 11.80
C LEU A 280 -13.82 -1.64 12.88
N VAL A 281 -12.51 -1.47 12.65
CA VAL A 281 -11.48 -1.89 13.62
C VAL A 281 -11.14 -0.78 14.62
N TYR A 282 -11.11 0.47 14.17
CA TYR A 282 -10.65 1.62 14.98
C TYR A 282 -11.75 2.64 15.28
N GLY A 283 -12.91 2.53 14.63
CA GLY A 283 -14.05 3.40 14.81
C GLY A 283 -14.93 3.00 16.01
N ALA A 284 -16.00 3.74 16.23
CA ALA A 284 -16.92 3.60 17.37
C ALA A 284 -17.55 2.21 17.48
N ALA A 285 -17.77 1.50 16.36
CA ALA A 285 -18.38 0.17 16.34
C ALA A 285 -17.59 -0.89 17.12
N SER A 286 -16.26 -0.79 17.20
CA SER A 286 -15.42 -1.73 17.93
C SER A 286 -14.95 -1.24 19.30
N TRP A 287 -15.35 -0.06 19.72
CA TRP A 287 -14.97 0.52 21.02
C TRP A 287 -15.21 -0.40 22.24
N PRO A 288 -16.33 -1.15 22.32
CA PRO A 288 -16.57 -2.06 23.44
C PRO A 288 -15.54 -3.17 23.61
N ILE A 289 -14.80 -3.50 22.55
CA ILE A 289 -13.81 -4.59 22.53
C ILE A 289 -12.35 -4.07 22.50
N HIS A 290 -12.12 -2.77 22.41
CA HIS A 290 -10.78 -2.18 22.39
C HIS A 290 -10.03 -2.50 23.70
N GLY A 291 -8.84 -3.13 23.54
CA GLY A 291 -7.96 -3.46 24.66
C GLY A 291 -8.52 -4.49 25.63
N ARG A 292 -9.56 -5.23 25.28
CA ARG A 292 -10.27 -6.14 26.20
C ARG A 292 -10.15 -7.62 25.84
N LEU A 293 -9.80 -7.94 24.60
CA LEU A 293 -9.75 -9.34 24.14
C LEU A 293 -8.39 -9.97 24.46
N SER A 294 -8.41 -11.27 24.79
CA SER A 294 -7.19 -12.06 24.83
C SER A 294 -6.60 -12.20 23.42
N LEU A 295 -5.30 -12.60 23.35
CA LEU A 295 -4.65 -12.81 22.04
C LEU A 295 -5.38 -13.89 21.22
N GLY A 296 -5.86 -14.98 21.84
CA GLY A 296 -6.63 -16.04 21.17
C GLY A 296 -8.00 -15.55 20.68
N GLN A 297 -8.74 -14.78 21.51
CA GLN A 297 -10.00 -14.17 21.09
C GLN A 297 -9.82 -13.20 19.95
N THR A 298 -8.73 -12.41 19.97
CA THR A 298 -8.42 -11.49 18.88
C THR A 298 -8.07 -12.23 17.60
N ALA A 299 -7.37 -13.37 17.68
CA ALA A 299 -7.05 -14.21 16.53
C ALA A 299 -8.34 -14.82 15.91
N ALA A 300 -9.24 -15.34 16.72
CA ALA A 300 -10.55 -15.81 16.26
C ALA A 300 -11.37 -14.65 15.63
N GLY A 301 -11.39 -13.49 16.29
CA GLY A 301 -12.02 -12.29 15.77
C GLY A 301 -11.42 -11.83 14.43
N PHE A 302 -10.10 -11.97 14.25
CA PHE A 302 -9.45 -11.66 12.97
C PHE A 302 -9.92 -12.56 11.83
N VAL A 303 -10.09 -13.86 12.08
CA VAL A 303 -10.62 -14.80 11.08
C VAL A 303 -12.05 -14.43 10.71
N LEU A 304 -12.91 -14.24 11.71
CA LEU A 304 -14.31 -13.86 11.50
C LEU A 304 -14.44 -12.54 10.76
N PHE A 305 -13.63 -11.55 11.15
CA PHE A 305 -13.59 -10.25 10.50
C PHE A 305 -13.12 -10.35 9.04
N THR A 306 -12.13 -11.19 8.74
CA THR A 306 -11.66 -11.43 7.37
C THR A 306 -12.74 -12.05 6.50
N LEU A 307 -13.49 -13.03 7.05
CA LEU A 307 -14.64 -13.64 6.37
C LEU A 307 -15.76 -12.62 6.13
N ALA A 308 -16.06 -11.76 7.10
CA ALA A 308 -17.03 -10.68 6.95
C ALA A 308 -16.61 -9.68 5.86
N MET A 309 -15.33 -9.29 5.83
CA MET A 309 -14.80 -8.43 4.76
C MET A 309 -14.92 -9.09 3.38
N PHE A 310 -14.66 -10.39 3.30
CA PHE A 310 -14.85 -11.15 2.06
C PHE A 310 -16.31 -11.15 1.61
N ALA A 311 -17.24 -11.41 2.53
CA ALA A 311 -18.69 -11.37 2.26
C ALA A 311 -19.12 -9.98 1.74
N LEU A 312 -18.61 -8.88 2.34
CA LEU A 312 -18.90 -7.52 1.90
C LEU A 312 -18.34 -7.25 0.47
N VAL A 313 -17.15 -7.75 0.14
CA VAL A 313 -16.61 -7.65 -1.22
C VAL A 313 -17.48 -8.39 -2.23
N VAL A 314 -17.92 -9.61 -1.89
CA VAL A 314 -18.82 -10.41 -2.74
C VAL A 314 -20.15 -9.70 -2.93
N ALA A 315 -20.76 -9.18 -1.87
CA ALA A 315 -22.02 -8.42 -1.93
C ALA A 315 -21.90 -7.17 -2.80
N LYS A 316 -20.79 -6.43 -2.66
CA LYS A 316 -20.49 -5.27 -3.51
C LYS A 316 -20.42 -5.65 -4.99
N ASP A 317 -19.70 -6.73 -5.33
CA ASP A 317 -19.52 -7.18 -6.72
C ASP A 317 -20.88 -7.62 -7.30
N TRP A 318 -21.66 -8.39 -6.55
CA TRP A 318 -23.00 -8.78 -6.95
C TRP A 318 -23.94 -7.57 -7.19
N GLY A 319 -23.90 -6.56 -6.31
CA GLY A 319 -24.64 -5.33 -6.49
C GLY A 319 -24.27 -4.57 -7.79
N LYS A 320 -22.97 -4.57 -8.15
CA LYS A 320 -22.49 -3.99 -9.41
C LYS A 320 -23.01 -4.76 -10.63
N GLU A 321 -22.98 -6.09 -10.58
CA GLU A 321 -23.49 -6.94 -11.67
C GLU A 321 -24.99 -6.77 -11.89
N ARG A 322 -25.78 -6.73 -10.81
CA ARG A 322 -27.23 -6.46 -10.89
C ARG A 322 -27.52 -5.09 -11.54
N ARG A 323 -26.80 -4.05 -11.14
CA ARG A 323 -26.96 -2.71 -11.72
C ARG A 323 -26.59 -2.69 -13.21
N LYS A 324 -25.56 -3.45 -13.62
CA LYS A 324 -25.15 -3.55 -15.03
C LYS A 324 -26.22 -4.27 -15.86
N LYS A 325 -26.76 -5.39 -15.37
CA LYS A 325 -27.86 -6.14 -16.02
C LYS A 325 -29.11 -5.27 -16.17
N ARG A 326 -29.46 -4.49 -15.14
CA ARG A 326 -30.61 -3.58 -15.18
C ARG A 326 -30.46 -2.46 -16.22
N LYS A 327 -29.23 -1.93 -16.39
CA LYS A 327 -28.94 -0.90 -17.41
C LYS A 327 -28.90 -1.47 -18.83
N SER A 328 -28.49 -2.72 -19.03
CA SER A 328 -28.49 -3.37 -20.36
C SER A 328 -29.88 -3.88 -20.76
N GLY A 329 -30.73 -4.27 -19.79
CA GLY A 329 -32.11 -4.68 -20.06
C GLY A 329 -33.08 -3.54 -20.36
N VAL A 330 -32.72 -2.28 -20.05
CA VAL A 330 -33.48 -1.06 -20.41
C VAL A 330 -33.18 -0.61 -21.84
N ARG A 331 -32.13 -1.10 -22.50
CA ARG A 331 -31.87 -0.98 -23.94
C ARG A 331 -32.41 -2.22 -24.68
N GLY A 332 -33.72 -2.43 -24.62
CA GLY A 332 -34.42 -3.30 -25.57
C GLY A 332 -34.39 -2.67 -26.95
N PRO A 333 -34.47 -3.46 -28.05
CA PRO A 333 -34.38 -2.94 -29.40
C PRO A 333 -35.54 -1.96 -29.62
N GLU A 334 -35.20 -0.71 -29.91
CA GLU A 334 -36.16 0.19 -30.56
C GLU A 334 -36.52 -0.48 -31.89
N SER A 335 -37.76 -0.97 -31.97
CA SER A 335 -38.38 -1.46 -33.17
C SER A 335 -38.30 -0.36 -34.22
N GLY A 336 -37.40 -0.54 -35.23
CA GLY A 336 -37.50 0.21 -36.48
C GLY A 336 -38.85 -0.06 -37.12
N VAL A 337 -39.60 0.97 -37.33
CA VAL A 337 -40.62 1.11 -38.37
C VAL A 337 -40.13 2.14 -39.31
#